data_edf9f5318ba6a3f6f64347ee47e177bf
#
_entry.id   edf9f5318ba6a3f6f64347ee47e177bf
#
_cell.length_a   1.000
_cell.length_b   1.000
_cell.length_c   1.000
_cell.angle_alpha   90.00
_cell.angle_beta   90.00
_cell.angle_gamma   90.00
#
_symmetry.space_group_name_H-M   'P 1'
#
loop_
_entity.id
_entity.type
_entity.pdbx_description
1 polymer ?
#
loop_
_entity_poly.entity_id
_entity_poly.type
_entity_poly.pdbx_seq_one_letter_code
_entity_poly.pdbx_strand_id
1 'polypeptide(L)'
;MPGLNDKQLEACCTTDGPLLILAGAGSGKTRVITHRIAYLIDEMSVNPYNILAITFTNKAAAEMRERVDNLVGFGAESVWVSTFHSMCVRILRKHIDKIGGTSSFTIYDASEQKTVVKEVLKYLQLDPKLYPERAMLSAISKAKEGYMTPDDYEKEHATSFRDQKIAEVYREYQKRLQSNNALDFDDLIFKTIFLFETNPDVLAEYQTRFKYIMVDEYQDTNHTQFILVKMLAAKYRNLCVVGDDDQSIYKFRGANIYNILNFEEEYPDAKVVKLEQNYRSTANILNAANAVIANNEGRKDKRLWTEQEDGDKITFTRYGTEYEEATGVASRIKTLKNQGISLDDIAILYRTNAQSRVLEEKLLYENLPYKIYGGQNFYGRKEIMDLVSYLKVLANPIDDQAIKRIINVPKRGIGATTVDKLDMYAQSNGYNLYDALLDIEEVPGMTRNVEKIRKFTDMMEGFKARLLHGEFISEVFDAIMDESGYREALTAEATDEARTRLDNLEELKNKIVTYEESAEAPTLTGLLEDIALVADAEEEDEDGVPTAKVTLMTLHSAKGLEFPYVFMTGMEERLF
;
A
#
# COMPACT_ATOMS: atom_id res chain seq x y z
N MET A 1 8.01 10.69 32.03
CA MET A 1 6.99 10.21 31.09
C MET A 1 5.95 9.41 31.86
N PRO A 2 4.82 10.00 32.22
CA PRO A 2 3.79 9.31 32.98
C PRO A 2 3.15 8.19 32.15
N GLY A 3 2.84 7.07 32.82
CA GLY A 3 2.12 5.95 32.23
C GLY A 3 2.94 4.94 31.43
N LEU A 4 4.26 5.02 31.40
CA LEU A 4 5.15 3.98 30.89
C LEU A 4 5.61 3.08 32.03
N ASN A 5 5.72 1.76 31.77
CA ASN A 5 6.39 0.85 32.69
C ASN A 5 7.92 0.95 32.57
N ASP A 6 8.65 0.30 33.48
CA ASP A 6 10.14 0.40 33.55
C ASP A 6 10.81 -0.01 32.22
N LYS A 7 10.31 -1.05 31.54
CA LYS A 7 10.88 -1.52 30.28
C LYS A 7 10.57 -0.58 29.12
N GLN A 8 9.37 -0.04 29.06
CA GLN A 8 8.98 0.99 28.09
C GLN A 8 9.82 2.26 28.31
N LEU A 9 10.02 2.68 29.57
CA LEU A 9 10.86 3.82 29.90
C LEU A 9 12.33 3.56 29.53
N GLU A 10 12.88 2.39 29.82
CA GLU A 10 14.21 1.98 29.41
C GLU A 10 14.40 2.10 27.89
N ALA A 11 13.43 1.59 27.10
CA ALA A 11 13.44 1.67 25.65
C ALA A 11 13.36 3.12 25.13
N CYS A 12 12.54 3.96 25.76
CA CYS A 12 12.43 5.38 25.38
C CYS A 12 13.73 6.16 25.65
N CYS A 13 14.38 5.93 26.79
CA CYS A 13 15.56 6.67 27.22
C CYS A 13 16.89 6.14 26.63
N THR A 14 16.89 4.99 25.97
CA THR A 14 18.09 4.46 25.29
C THR A 14 18.25 5.15 23.93
N THR A 15 18.95 6.29 23.85
CA THR A 15 18.96 7.16 22.67
C THR A 15 20.04 6.82 21.65
N ASP A 16 21.22 6.43 22.10
CA ASP A 16 22.38 6.25 21.24
C ASP A 16 22.62 4.79 20.87
N GLY A 17 23.10 4.58 19.65
CA GLY A 17 23.43 3.28 19.10
C GLY A 17 22.21 2.46 18.63
N PRO A 18 22.47 1.24 18.14
CA PRO A 18 21.38 0.35 17.69
C PRO A 18 20.57 -0.18 18.87
N LEU A 19 19.24 -0.14 18.73
CA LEU A 19 18.29 -0.61 19.73
C LEU A 19 17.28 -1.55 19.08
N LEU A 20 17.16 -2.76 19.60
CA LEU A 20 16.09 -3.71 19.26
C LEU A 20 15.07 -3.75 20.39
N ILE A 21 13.82 -3.42 20.08
CA ILE A 21 12.69 -3.56 21.01
C ILE A 21 11.86 -4.76 20.55
N LEU A 22 12.00 -5.87 21.26
CA LEU A 22 11.18 -7.07 21.10
C LEU A 22 9.89 -6.88 21.88
N ALA A 23 8.82 -6.55 21.18
CA ALA A 23 7.58 -6.08 21.80
C ALA A 23 6.42 -6.99 21.41
N GLY A 24 5.92 -7.78 22.36
CA GLY A 24 4.77 -8.66 22.10
C GLY A 24 3.49 -7.92 21.73
N ALA A 25 2.49 -8.67 21.31
CA ALA A 25 1.16 -8.11 21.00
C ALA A 25 0.61 -7.31 22.19
N GLY A 26 0.03 -6.13 21.93
CA GLY A 26 -0.60 -5.32 23.00
C GLY A 26 0.35 -4.76 24.06
N SER A 27 1.68 -4.80 23.85
CA SER A 27 2.68 -4.28 24.80
C SER A 27 2.99 -2.79 24.65
N GLY A 28 2.32 -2.11 23.71
CA GLY A 28 2.46 -0.68 23.48
C GLY A 28 3.64 -0.30 22.55
N LYS A 29 3.94 -1.09 21.51
CA LYS A 29 4.98 -0.82 20.50
C LYS A 29 4.97 0.63 20.02
N THR A 30 3.87 1.06 19.40
CA THR A 30 3.71 2.41 18.85
C THR A 30 3.80 3.48 19.95
N ARG A 31 3.29 3.20 21.16
CA ARG A 31 3.41 4.11 22.29
C ARG A 31 4.87 4.36 22.68
N VAL A 32 5.70 3.33 22.69
CA VAL A 32 7.13 3.48 22.99
C VAL A 32 7.84 4.30 21.92
N ILE A 33 7.54 4.08 20.63
CA ILE A 33 8.13 4.87 19.53
C ILE A 33 7.75 6.35 19.67
N THR A 34 6.48 6.67 19.86
CA THR A 34 5.99 8.06 19.97
C THR A 34 6.56 8.78 21.20
N HIS A 35 6.63 8.10 22.34
CA HIS A 35 7.25 8.67 23.55
C HIS A 35 8.77 8.82 23.40
N ARG A 36 9.45 7.92 22.66
CA ARG A 36 10.86 8.05 22.34
C ARG A 36 11.12 9.28 21.47
N ILE A 37 10.28 9.53 20.46
CA ILE A 37 10.34 10.74 19.63
C ILE A 37 10.20 11.98 20.52
N ALA A 38 9.17 12.02 21.36
CA ALA A 38 8.96 13.12 22.29
C ALA A 38 10.18 13.33 23.23
N TYR A 39 10.74 12.25 23.77
CA TYR A 39 11.93 12.32 24.63
C TYR A 39 13.15 12.90 23.91
N LEU A 40 13.38 12.48 22.68
CA LEU A 40 14.49 13.01 21.84
C LEU A 40 14.32 14.51 21.61
N ILE A 41 13.11 14.99 21.39
CA ILE A 41 12.83 16.40 21.11
C ILE A 41 12.89 17.23 22.40
N ASP A 42 12.13 16.87 23.42
CA ASP A 42 11.91 17.67 24.62
C ASP A 42 13.08 17.63 25.59
N GLU A 43 13.63 16.43 25.85
CA GLU A 43 14.68 16.25 26.86
C GLU A 43 16.08 16.28 26.26
N MET A 44 16.25 15.70 25.07
CA MET A 44 17.57 15.64 24.40
C MET A 44 17.80 16.79 23.43
N SER A 45 16.81 17.70 23.25
CA SER A 45 16.88 18.85 22.35
C SER A 45 17.28 18.49 20.91
N VAL A 46 16.84 17.33 20.45
CA VAL A 46 17.05 16.89 19.07
C VAL A 46 16.11 17.66 18.17
N ASN A 47 16.65 18.25 17.09
CA ASN A 47 15.81 18.91 16.10
C ASN A 47 14.85 17.88 15.45
N PRO A 48 13.53 18.10 15.48
CA PRO A 48 12.53 17.19 14.88
C PRO A 48 12.84 16.81 13.41
N TYR A 49 13.41 17.72 12.64
CA TYR A 49 13.88 17.49 11.26
C TYR A 49 14.91 16.35 11.13
N ASN A 50 15.62 16.01 12.21
CA ASN A 50 16.64 14.98 12.23
C ASN A 50 16.08 13.59 12.59
N ILE A 51 14.76 13.44 12.74
CA ILE A 51 14.10 12.22 13.14
C ILE A 51 13.33 11.64 11.97
N LEU A 52 13.55 10.35 11.69
CA LEU A 52 12.80 9.55 10.73
C LEU A 52 12.10 8.40 11.47
N ALA A 53 10.78 8.28 11.30
CA ALA A 53 9.99 7.16 11.79
C ALA A 53 9.27 6.48 10.61
N ILE A 54 9.48 5.18 10.45
CA ILE A 54 8.96 4.39 9.34
C ILE A 54 7.99 3.34 9.88
N THR A 55 6.84 3.20 9.22
CA THR A 55 5.87 2.14 9.46
C THR A 55 5.38 1.53 8.14
N PHE A 56 4.48 0.54 8.19
CA PHE A 56 4.07 -0.21 6.99
C PHE A 56 2.85 0.37 6.28
N THR A 57 1.91 0.99 7.01
CA THR A 57 0.66 1.49 6.41
C THR A 57 0.54 3.00 6.58
N ASN A 58 -0.15 3.65 5.64
CA ASN A 58 -0.41 5.09 5.71
C ASN A 58 -1.26 5.45 6.93
N LYS A 59 -2.20 4.58 7.31
CA LYS A 59 -2.99 4.72 8.55
C LYS A 59 -2.10 4.73 9.79
N ALA A 60 -1.20 3.75 9.91
CA ALA A 60 -0.26 3.71 11.04
C ALA A 60 0.67 4.93 11.06
N ALA A 61 1.09 5.43 9.88
CA ALA A 61 1.87 6.65 9.78
C ALA A 61 1.09 7.89 10.22
N ALA A 62 -0.18 8.01 9.81
CA ALA A 62 -1.07 9.10 10.22
C ALA A 62 -1.32 9.08 11.74
N GLU A 63 -1.67 7.91 12.29
CA GLU A 63 -1.88 7.72 13.73
C GLU A 63 -0.60 8.00 14.55
N MET A 64 0.56 7.55 14.06
CA MET A 64 1.85 7.85 14.71
C MET A 64 2.13 9.35 14.71
N ARG A 65 1.85 10.06 13.60
CA ARG A 65 2.02 11.50 13.49
C ARG A 65 1.11 12.24 14.47
N GLU A 66 -0.18 11.93 14.50
CA GLU A 66 -1.14 12.52 15.43
C GLU A 66 -0.72 12.33 16.89
N ARG A 67 -0.23 11.13 17.24
CA ARG A 67 0.25 10.86 18.61
C ARG A 67 1.51 11.65 18.95
N VAL A 68 2.43 11.83 17.99
CA VAL A 68 3.63 12.66 18.18
C VAL A 68 3.23 14.13 18.34
N ASP A 69 2.34 14.64 17.50
CA ASP A 69 1.83 16.01 17.59
C ASP A 69 1.20 16.30 18.96
N ASN A 70 0.40 15.36 19.47
CA ASN A 70 -0.23 15.47 20.79
C ASN A 70 0.76 15.42 21.96
N LEU A 71 1.93 14.79 21.79
CA LEU A 71 2.94 14.67 22.84
C LEU A 71 3.93 15.83 22.85
N VAL A 72 4.37 16.28 21.68
CA VAL A 72 5.46 17.29 21.51
C VAL A 72 4.91 18.71 21.35
N GLY A 73 3.75 18.84 20.71
CA GLY A 73 3.21 20.16 20.37
C GLY A 73 3.98 20.81 19.21
N PHE A 74 4.49 22.01 19.41
CA PHE A 74 5.10 22.81 18.33
C PHE A 74 6.39 22.18 17.78
N GLY A 75 6.48 22.08 16.44
CA GLY A 75 7.65 21.54 15.72
C GLY A 75 7.57 20.06 15.39
N ALA A 76 6.57 19.33 15.91
CA ALA A 76 6.37 17.90 15.63
C ALA A 76 6.14 17.62 14.14
N GLU A 77 5.55 18.55 13.41
CA GLU A 77 5.32 18.47 11.96
C GLU A 77 6.59 18.29 11.14
N SER A 78 7.74 18.65 11.70
CA SER A 78 9.05 18.49 11.05
C SER A 78 9.63 17.08 11.18
N VAL A 79 9.06 16.21 12.03
CA VAL A 79 9.42 14.80 12.11
C VAL A 79 8.98 14.10 10.82
N TRP A 80 9.89 13.36 10.19
CA TRP A 80 9.50 12.60 9.01
C TRP A 80 8.88 11.25 9.42
N VAL A 81 7.55 11.23 9.52
CA VAL A 81 6.78 10.00 9.74
C VAL A 81 6.18 9.55 8.41
N SER A 82 6.51 8.35 7.93
CA SER A 82 6.00 7.85 6.64
C SER A 82 6.09 6.32 6.53
N THR A 83 5.51 5.78 5.44
CA THR A 83 5.79 4.40 5.02
C THR A 83 7.10 4.33 4.23
N PHE A 84 7.65 3.12 4.03
CA PHE A 84 8.82 2.90 3.18
C PHE A 84 8.60 3.47 1.77
N HIS A 85 7.47 3.14 1.15
CA HIS A 85 7.15 3.57 -0.21
C HIS A 85 6.98 5.08 -0.31
N SER A 86 6.23 5.71 0.61
CA SER A 86 6.04 7.18 0.62
C SER A 86 7.37 7.91 0.78
N MET A 87 8.28 7.41 1.63
CA MET A 87 9.61 7.97 1.77
C MET A 87 10.40 7.87 0.46
N CYS A 88 10.39 6.69 -0.17
CA CYS A 88 11.09 6.47 -1.44
C CYS A 88 10.54 7.36 -2.56
N VAL A 89 9.22 7.51 -2.67
CA VAL A 89 8.60 8.40 -3.64
C VAL A 89 9.12 9.83 -3.47
N ARG A 90 9.11 10.38 -2.26
CA ARG A 90 9.63 11.75 -2.00
C ARG A 90 11.11 11.90 -2.36
N ILE A 91 11.94 10.88 -2.09
CA ILE A 91 13.36 10.88 -2.45
C ILE A 91 13.52 10.84 -3.96
N LEU A 92 12.81 9.94 -4.64
CA LEU A 92 12.86 9.78 -6.10
C LEU A 92 12.33 11.02 -6.83
N ARG A 93 11.22 11.63 -6.37
CA ARG A 93 10.71 12.89 -6.97
C ARG A 93 11.76 13.99 -6.98
N LYS A 94 12.62 14.03 -5.96
CA LYS A 94 13.67 15.05 -5.84
C LYS A 94 14.94 14.73 -6.65
N HIS A 95 15.27 13.46 -6.86
CA HIS A 95 16.60 13.07 -7.33
C HIS A 95 16.63 12.04 -8.47
N ILE A 96 15.48 11.59 -9.00
CA ILE A 96 15.42 10.52 -10.00
C ILE A 96 16.10 10.89 -11.33
N ASP A 97 16.24 12.18 -11.60
CA ASP A 97 16.98 12.71 -12.75
C ASP A 97 18.44 12.22 -12.78
N LYS A 98 19.05 12.03 -11.60
CA LYS A 98 20.41 11.49 -11.46
C LYS A 98 20.57 10.03 -11.91
N ILE A 99 19.45 9.30 -12.05
CA ILE A 99 19.42 7.92 -12.55
C ILE A 99 18.63 7.79 -13.87
N GLY A 100 18.42 8.91 -14.56
CA GLY A 100 17.85 8.96 -15.91
C GLY A 100 16.32 8.90 -15.98
N GLY A 101 15.63 9.13 -14.88
CA GLY A 101 14.16 9.27 -14.83
C GLY A 101 13.72 10.73 -14.83
N THR A 102 12.41 10.95 -14.86
CA THR A 102 11.82 12.29 -14.68
C THR A 102 10.94 12.32 -13.44
N SER A 103 10.85 13.47 -12.77
CA SER A 103 10.08 13.62 -11.53
C SER A 103 8.57 13.42 -11.71
N SER A 104 8.05 13.43 -12.93
CA SER A 104 6.63 13.19 -13.24
C SER A 104 6.29 11.71 -13.47
N PHE A 105 7.10 10.76 -12.99
CA PHE A 105 6.83 9.33 -13.19
C PHE A 105 5.47 8.91 -12.65
N THR A 106 4.82 7.97 -13.34
CA THR A 106 3.58 7.32 -12.87
C THR A 106 3.92 6.10 -12.01
N ILE A 107 3.13 5.85 -10.96
CA ILE A 107 3.23 4.62 -10.17
C ILE A 107 2.17 3.66 -10.69
N TYR A 108 2.60 2.49 -11.18
CA TYR A 108 1.72 1.47 -11.75
C TYR A 108 1.16 0.54 -10.68
N ASP A 109 -0.16 0.41 -10.68
CA ASP A 109 -0.87 -0.57 -9.86
C ASP A 109 -0.76 -2.00 -10.43
N ALA A 110 -1.30 -2.98 -9.71
CA ALA A 110 -1.26 -4.39 -10.12
C ALA A 110 -1.98 -4.66 -11.47
N SER A 111 -3.01 -3.89 -11.82
CA SER A 111 -3.74 -4.02 -13.09
C SER A 111 -2.92 -3.51 -14.27
N GLU A 112 -2.26 -2.37 -14.07
CA GLU A 112 -1.37 -1.75 -15.06
C GLU A 112 -0.13 -2.63 -15.30
N GLN A 113 0.51 -3.11 -14.23
CA GLN A 113 1.61 -4.07 -14.30
C GLN A 113 1.23 -5.33 -15.11
N LYS A 114 0.04 -5.89 -14.83
CA LYS A 114 -0.48 -7.05 -15.55
C LYS A 114 -0.68 -6.76 -17.03
N THR A 115 -1.13 -5.56 -17.38
CA THR A 115 -1.33 -5.14 -18.76
C THR A 115 0.01 -5.05 -19.49
N VAL A 116 1.02 -4.44 -18.86
CA VAL A 116 2.39 -4.36 -19.42
C VAL A 116 2.96 -5.76 -19.66
N VAL A 117 2.83 -6.68 -18.68
CA VAL A 117 3.34 -8.06 -18.86
C VAL A 117 2.63 -8.78 -20.00
N LYS A 118 1.31 -8.59 -20.20
CA LYS A 118 0.58 -9.16 -21.35
C LYS A 118 1.15 -8.66 -22.69
N GLU A 119 1.43 -7.36 -22.78
CA GLU A 119 2.03 -6.78 -23.97
C GLU A 119 3.45 -7.32 -24.22
N VAL A 120 4.25 -7.48 -23.13
CA VAL A 120 5.58 -8.08 -23.20
C VAL A 120 5.53 -9.53 -23.70
N LEU A 121 4.62 -10.35 -23.17
CA LEU A 121 4.44 -11.73 -23.62
C LEU A 121 4.05 -11.82 -25.09
N LYS A 122 3.15 -10.92 -25.54
CA LYS A 122 2.76 -10.81 -26.97
C LYS A 122 3.96 -10.41 -27.83
N TYR A 123 4.75 -9.45 -27.40
CA TYR A 123 5.94 -8.97 -28.11
C TYR A 123 7.01 -10.07 -28.25
N LEU A 124 7.28 -10.80 -27.17
CA LEU A 124 8.24 -11.91 -27.13
C LEU A 124 7.68 -13.21 -27.72
N GLN A 125 6.44 -13.21 -28.24
CA GLN A 125 5.74 -14.37 -28.80
C GLN A 125 5.69 -15.58 -27.85
N LEU A 126 5.53 -15.30 -26.54
CA LEU A 126 5.41 -16.33 -25.49
C LEU A 126 3.94 -16.70 -25.28
N ASP A 127 3.67 -18.02 -25.16
CA ASP A 127 2.32 -18.53 -24.89
C ASP A 127 1.90 -18.20 -23.45
N PRO A 128 0.82 -17.41 -23.20
CA PRO A 128 0.36 -17.09 -21.85
C PRO A 128 -0.08 -18.31 -21.02
N LYS A 129 -0.37 -19.45 -21.64
CA LYS A 129 -0.67 -20.70 -20.93
C LYS A 129 0.58 -21.29 -20.29
N LEU A 130 1.74 -21.17 -20.94
CA LEU A 130 3.03 -21.64 -20.42
C LEU A 130 3.69 -20.59 -19.50
N TYR A 131 3.43 -19.31 -19.76
CA TYR A 131 3.96 -18.15 -19.04
C TYR A 131 2.82 -17.26 -18.54
N PRO A 132 2.02 -17.69 -17.53
CA PRO A 132 0.92 -16.88 -17.00
C PRO A 132 1.41 -15.54 -16.46
N GLU A 133 0.71 -14.45 -16.75
CA GLU A 133 1.11 -13.08 -16.34
C GLU A 133 1.39 -12.98 -14.85
N ARG A 134 0.53 -13.60 -14.02
CA ARG A 134 0.69 -13.61 -12.57
C ARG A 134 1.98 -14.29 -12.11
N ALA A 135 2.39 -15.35 -12.80
CA ALA A 135 3.64 -16.06 -12.49
C ALA A 135 4.86 -15.21 -12.88
N MET A 136 4.78 -14.51 -14.01
CA MET A 136 5.84 -13.59 -14.45
C MET A 136 5.99 -12.42 -13.47
N LEU A 137 4.90 -11.75 -13.12
CA LEU A 137 4.90 -10.66 -12.13
C LEU A 137 5.46 -11.13 -10.78
N SER A 138 5.03 -12.30 -10.30
CA SER A 138 5.55 -12.84 -9.04
C SER A 138 7.06 -13.13 -9.09
N ALA A 139 7.59 -13.58 -10.23
CA ALA A 139 9.03 -13.81 -10.38
C ALA A 139 9.81 -12.49 -10.43
N ILE A 140 9.28 -11.48 -11.14
CA ILE A 140 9.87 -10.14 -11.22
C ILE A 140 9.88 -9.47 -9.85
N SER A 141 8.76 -9.49 -9.13
CA SER A 141 8.65 -8.92 -7.78
C SER A 141 9.66 -9.55 -6.83
N LYS A 142 9.76 -10.89 -6.80
CA LYS A 142 10.77 -11.59 -5.98
C LYS A 142 12.21 -11.22 -6.34
N ALA A 143 12.50 -11.03 -7.62
CA ALA A 143 13.83 -10.58 -8.04
C ALA A 143 14.12 -9.16 -7.53
N LYS A 144 13.16 -8.25 -7.66
CA LYS A 144 13.28 -6.87 -7.14
C LYS A 144 13.40 -6.83 -5.61
N GLU A 145 12.59 -7.61 -4.89
CA GLU A 145 12.69 -7.77 -3.43
C GLU A 145 14.06 -8.30 -2.99
N GLY A 146 14.68 -9.16 -3.82
CA GLY A 146 16.06 -9.65 -3.64
C GLY A 146 17.14 -8.67 -4.10
N TYR A 147 16.78 -7.48 -4.55
CA TYR A 147 17.69 -6.48 -5.13
C TYR A 147 18.45 -7.00 -6.36
N MET A 148 17.81 -7.76 -7.23
CA MET A 148 18.40 -8.30 -8.46
C MET A 148 17.90 -7.51 -9.67
N THR A 149 18.84 -7.04 -10.50
CA THR A 149 18.52 -6.53 -11.84
C THR A 149 18.13 -7.69 -12.78
N PRO A 150 17.55 -7.42 -13.96
CA PRO A 150 17.33 -8.47 -14.97
C PRO A 150 18.60 -9.26 -15.32
N ASP A 151 19.76 -8.60 -15.35
CA ASP A 151 21.05 -9.22 -15.66
C ASP A 151 21.57 -10.07 -14.51
N ASP A 152 21.36 -9.66 -13.25
CA ASP A 152 21.69 -10.45 -12.08
C ASP A 152 20.81 -11.68 -11.98
N TYR A 153 19.49 -11.52 -12.22
CA TYR A 153 18.56 -12.65 -12.28
C TYR A 153 18.96 -13.68 -13.33
N GLU A 154 19.35 -13.22 -14.53
CA GLU A 154 19.83 -14.09 -15.60
C GLU A 154 21.08 -14.86 -15.19
N LYS A 155 22.06 -14.20 -14.56
CA LYS A 155 23.32 -14.84 -14.11
C LYS A 155 23.10 -15.87 -13.00
N GLU A 156 22.24 -15.55 -12.03
CA GLU A 156 22.13 -16.32 -10.79
C GLU A 156 21.04 -17.40 -10.87
N HIS A 157 19.96 -17.15 -11.61
CA HIS A 157 18.77 -17.99 -11.61
C HIS A 157 18.43 -18.62 -12.94
N ALA A 158 18.97 -18.15 -14.10
CA ALA A 158 18.60 -18.65 -15.42
C ALA A 158 19.23 -20.03 -15.74
N THR A 159 19.04 -21.00 -14.87
CA THR A 159 19.55 -22.37 -15.03
C THR A 159 18.70 -23.23 -15.96
N SER A 160 17.43 -22.87 -16.14
CA SER A 160 16.50 -23.55 -17.04
C SER A 160 16.07 -22.64 -18.19
N PHE A 161 15.55 -23.25 -19.29
CA PHE A 161 14.99 -22.49 -20.41
C PHE A 161 13.84 -21.55 -19.94
N ARG A 162 13.05 -21.99 -18.95
CA ARG A 162 11.97 -21.19 -18.37
C ARG A 162 12.53 -19.95 -17.66
N ASP A 163 13.58 -20.12 -16.87
CA ASP A 163 14.18 -19.02 -16.11
C ASP A 163 14.85 -17.99 -17.03
N GLN A 164 15.44 -18.46 -18.15
CA GLN A 164 15.94 -17.57 -19.22
C GLN A 164 14.81 -16.72 -19.81
N LYS A 165 13.63 -17.32 -20.05
CA LYS A 165 12.47 -16.58 -20.53
C LYS A 165 11.91 -15.60 -19.50
N ILE A 166 11.97 -15.93 -18.23
CA ILE A 166 11.61 -14.97 -17.15
C ILE A 166 12.57 -13.77 -17.17
N ALA A 167 13.88 -13.99 -17.33
CA ALA A 167 14.86 -12.91 -17.45
C ALA A 167 14.59 -12.01 -18.66
N GLU A 168 14.25 -12.58 -19.83
CA GLU A 168 13.85 -11.84 -21.02
C GLU A 168 12.59 -10.99 -20.77
N VAL A 169 11.55 -11.59 -20.13
CA VAL A 169 10.32 -10.88 -19.77
C VAL A 169 10.61 -9.75 -18.79
N TYR A 170 11.43 -9.99 -17.77
CA TYR A 170 11.81 -8.98 -16.78
C TYR A 170 12.53 -7.80 -17.44
N ARG A 171 13.50 -8.07 -18.32
CA ARG A 171 14.25 -7.03 -19.04
C ARG A 171 13.32 -6.17 -19.91
N GLU A 172 12.45 -6.79 -20.70
CA GLU A 172 11.51 -6.06 -21.55
C GLU A 172 10.46 -5.31 -20.72
N TYR A 173 10.00 -5.88 -19.60
CA TYR A 173 9.09 -5.22 -18.65
C TYR A 173 9.70 -3.92 -18.11
N GLN A 174 10.95 -3.96 -17.62
CA GLN A 174 11.65 -2.77 -17.11
C GLN A 174 11.85 -1.72 -18.20
N LYS A 175 12.17 -2.14 -19.42
CA LYS A 175 12.31 -1.24 -20.56
C LYS A 175 11.00 -0.50 -20.85
N ARG A 176 9.85 -1.19 -20.77
CA ARG A 176 8.54 -0.56 -20.99
C ARG A 176 8.17 0.40 -19.87
N LEU A 177 8.41 0.04 -18.61
CA LEU A 177 8.23 0.96 -17.49
C LEU A 177 9.05 2.24 -17.70
N GLN A 178 10.32 2.09 -18.08
CA GLN A 178 11.19 3.24 -18.36
C GLN A 178 10.69 4.08 -19.53
N SER A 179 10.23 3.46 -20.63
CA SER A 179 9.68 4.17 -21.78
C SER A 179 8.42 4.97 -21.44
N ASN A 180 7.60 4.46 -20.54
CA ASN A 180 6.36 5.11 -20.09
C ASN A 180 6.60 6.10 -18.93
N ASN A 181 7.86 6.34 -18.54
CA ASN A 181 8.20 7.06 -17.31
C ASN A 181 7.37 6.58 -16.12
N ALA A 182 7.36 5.27 -15.92
CA ALA A 182 6.59 4.61 -14.87
C ALA A 182 7.49 3.77 -13.97
N LEU A 183 7.08 3.62 -12.72
CA LEU A 183 7.66 2.74 -11.72
C LEU A 183 6.54 1.86 -11.16
N ASP A 184 6.84 0.59 -10.85
CA ASP A 184 5.96 -0.20 -10.00
C ASP A 184 6.32 -0.03 -8.51
N PHE A 185 5.55 -0.64 -7.61
CA PHE A 185 5.79 -0.51 -6.16
C PHE A 185 7.17 -1.02 -5.74
N ASP A 186 7.63 -2.12 -6.31
CA ASP A 186 8.96 -2.67 -5.99
C ASP A 186 10.07 -1.73 -6.47
N ASP A 187 9.87 -1.07 -7.63
CA ASP A 187 10.82 -0.09 -8.17
C ASP A 187 11.04 1.10 -7.22
N LEU A 188 10.06 1.49 -6.43
CA LEU A 188 10.20 2.63 -5.53
C LEU A 188 11.35 2.42 -4.54
N ILE A 189 11.44 1.25 -3.94
CA ILE A 189 12.52 0.92 -3.01
C ILE A 189 13.79 0.56 -3.78
N PHE A 190 13.69 -0.28 -4.81
CA PHE A 190 14.81 -0.71 -5.64
C PHE A 190 15.58 0.48 -6.23
N LYS A 191 14.87 1.42 -6.87
CA LYS A 191 15.47 2.60 -7.49
C LYS A 191 16.03 3.60 -6.46
N THR A 192 15.46 3.66 -5.25
CA THR A 192 16.03 4.49 -4.18
C THR A 192 17.37 3.93 -3.70
N ILE A 193 17.48 2.60 -3.55
CA ILE A 193 18.77 1.97 -3.22
C ILE A 193 19.78 2.22 -4.34
N PHE A 194 19.39 1.97 -5.60
CA PHE A 194 20.24 2.21 -6.75
C PHE A 194 20.70 3.67 -6.87
N LEU A 195 19.79 4.63 -6.59
CA LEU A 195 20.14 6.05 -6.53
C LEU A 195 21.21 6.32 -5.48
N PHE A 196 21.08 5.75 -4.29
CA PHE A 196 22.04 5.93 -3.19
C PHE A 196 23.41 5.30 -3.47
N GLU A 197 23.44 4.15 -4.14
CA GLU A 197 24.70 3.48 -4.53
C GLU A 197 25.44 4.25 -5.61
N THR A 198 24.71 4.76 -6.59
CA THR A 198 25.30 5.46 -7.74
C THR A 198 25.55 6.94 -7.49
N ASN A 199 24.93 7.53 -6.46
CA ASN A 199 25.04 8.95 -6.09
C ASN A 199 25.28 9.10 -4.58
N PRO A 200 26.51 8.88 -4.10
CA PRO A 200 26.86 8.95 -2.68
C PRO A 200 26.59 10.32 -2.03
N ASP A 201 26.56 11.39 -2.81
CA ASP A 201 26.21 12.74 -2.37
C ASP A 201 24.75 12.82 -1.90
N VAL A 202 23.83 12.16 -2.62
CA VAL A 202 22.42 12.07 -2.24
C VAL A 202 22.27 11.25 -0.95
N LEU A 203 22.92 10.09 -0.86
CA LEU A 203 22.91 9.29 0.36
C LEU A 203 23.43 10.11 1.56
N ALA A 204 24.54 10.83 1.39
CA ALA A 204 25.14 11.64 2.44
C ALA A 204 24.21 12.79 2.91
N GLU A 205 23.41 13.37 2.02
CA GLU A 205 22.37 14.34 2.37
C GLU A 205 21.38 13.74 3.37
N TYR A 206 20.78 12.58 3.04
CA TYR A 206 19.79 11.92 3.92
C TYR A 206 20.41 11.32 5.18
N GLN A 207 21.62 10.79 5.12
CA GLN A 207 22.35 10.35 6.31
C GLN A 207 22.66 11.52 7.26
N THR A 208 22.93 12.71 6.74
CA THR A 208 23.17 13.90 7.57
C THR A 208 21.88 14.41 8.20
N ARG A 209 20.79 14.33 7.45
CA ARG A 209 19.46 14.70 7.91
C ARG A 209 18.97 13.77 9.02
N PHE A 210 18.97 12.47 8.79
CA PHE A 210 18.39 11.49 9.71
C PHE A 210 19.40 11.00 10.73
N LYS A 211 19.47 11.69 11.85
CA LYS A 211 20.34 11.32 12.96
C LYS A 211 19.76 10.19 13.81
N TYR A 212 18.43 10.09 13.86
CA TYR A 212 17.68 9.08 14.58
C TYR A 212 16.66 8.45 13.64
N ILE A 213 16.72 7.13 13.51
CA ILE A 213 15.83 6.36 12.63
C ILE A 213 15.09 5.34 13.50
N MET A 214 13.77 5.29 13.35
CA MET A 214 12.90 4.33 14.01
C MET A 214 12.09 3.56 12.97
N VAL A 215 12.02 2.24 13.13
CA VAL A 215 11.24 1.37 12.22
C VAL A 215 10.30 0.53 13.06
N ASP A 216 8.99 0.70 12.84
CA ASP A 216 7.94 -0.12 13.45
C ASP A 216 7.70 -1.39 12.62
N GLU A 217 7.12 -2.43 13.25
CA GLU A 217 6.79 -3.73 12.65
C GLU A 217 7.97 -4.36 11.87
N TYR A 218 9.20 -4.25 12.41
CA TYR A 218 10.44 -4.61 11.71
C TYR A 218 10.49 -6.07 11.24
N GLN A 219 9.74 -6.99 11.85
CA GLN A 219 9.61 -8.39 11.44
C GLN A 219 8.95 -8.57 10.07
N ASP A 220 8.26 -7.55 9.55
CA ASP A 220 7.62 -7.60 8.24
C ASP A 220 8.47 -6.99 7.12
N THR A 221 9.68 -6.51 7.42
CA THR A 221 10.58 -5.96 6.41
C THR A 221 11.10 -7.05 5.47
N ASN A 222 11.21 -6.70 4.17
CA ASN A 222 11.88 -7.51 3.16
C ASN A 222 13.38 -7.14 3.06
N HIS A 223 14.10 -7.81 2.16
CA HIS A 223 15.54 -7.60 1.99
C HIS A 223 15.90 -6.19 1.51
N THR A 224 15.16 -5.64 0.53
CA THR A 224 15.44 -4.27 0.04
C THR A 224 15.15 -3.20 1.09
N GLN A 225 14.11 -3.35 1.90
CA GLN A 225 13.82 -2.45 3.01
C GLN A 225 14.92 -2.50 4.07
N PHE A 226 15.45 -3.70 4.36
CA PHE A 226 16.60 -3.87 5.25
C PHE A 226 17.84 -3.13 4.72
N ILE A 227 18.19 -3.30 3.43
CA ILE A 227 19.31 -2.60 2.79
C ILE A 227 19.13 -1.08 2.91
N LEU A 228 17.97 -0.57 2.58
CA LEU A 228 17.66 0.86 2.63
C LEU A 228 17.85 1.45 4.04
N VAL A 229 17.31 0.79 5.06
CA VAL A 229 17.47 1.21 6.46
C VAL A 229 18.94 1.18 6.88
N LYS A 230 19.67 0.11 6.52
CA LYS A 230 21.10 -0.04 6.80
C LYS A 230 21.93 1.09 6.18
N MET A 231 21.66 1.45 4.91
CA MET A 231 22.32 2.56 4.23
C MET A 231 22.07 3.89 4.93
N LEU A 232 20.81 4.20 5.25
CA LEU A 232 20.45 5.45 5.92
C LEU A 232 21.03 5.56 7.32
N ALA A 233 21.04 4.47 8.10
CA ALA A 233 21.53 4.45 9.46
C ALA A 233 23.07 4.43 9.59
N ALA A 234 23.82 4.17 8.51
CA ALA A 234 25.24 3.87 8.55
C ALA A 234 26.10 4.98 9.21
N LYS A 235 25.71 6.26 9.08
CA LYS A 235 26.49 7.39 9.58
C LYS A 235 26.44 7.55 11.10
N TYR A 236 25.25 7.52 11.70
CA TYR A 236 25.07 7.79 13.14
C TYR A 236 24.77 6.53 13.95
N ARG A 237 24.31 5.47 13.31
CA ARG A 237 23.97 4.17 13.93
C ARG A 237 22.88 4.26 15.02
N ASN A 238 22.17 5.40 15.14
CA ASN A 238 21.03 5.54 16.07
C ASN A 238 19.78 4.96 15.42
N LEU A 239 19.78 3.65 15.25
CA LEU A 239 18.71 2.86 14.67
C LEU A 239 17.93 2.13 15.76
N CYS A 240 16.67 2.48 15.93
CA CYS A 240 15.73 1.79 16.81
C CYS A 240 14.74 0.99 15.96
N VAL A 241 14.76 -0.33 16.09
CA VAL A 241 13.78 -1.20 15.44
C VAL A 241 12.84 -1.80 16.49
N VAL A 242 11.56 -1.80 16.17
CA VAL A 242 10.51 -2.35 17.04
C VAL A 242 9.75 -3.43 16.28
N GLY A 243 9.54 -4.56 16.90
CA GLY A 243 8.80 -5.64 16.24
C GLY A 243 8.50 -6.81 17.16
N ASP A 244 7.73 -7.72 16.60
CA ASP A 244 7.31 -8.96 17.23
C ASP A 244 7.51 -10.12 16.24
N ASP A 245 8.54 -10.92 16.44
CA ASP A 245 8.83 -12.09 15.60
C ASP A 245 7.66 -13.09 15.56
N ASP A 246 6.83 -13.15 16.61
CA ASP A 246 5.62 -13.97 16.65
C ASP A 246 4.48 -13.44 15.77
N GLN A 247 4.56 -12.17 15.31
CA GLN A 247 3.60 -11.53 14.42
C GLN A 247 4.08 -11.41 12.96
N SER A 248 5.15 -12.11 12.58
CA SER A 248 5.62 -12.15 11.18
C SER A 248 4.71 -13.04 10.33
N ILE A 249 3.64 -12.47 9.79
CA ILE A 249 2.62 -13.20 9.00
C ILE A 249 2.60 -12.83 7.52
N TYR A 250 3.49 -11.92 7.05
CA TYR A 250 3.56 -11.46 5.66
C TYR A 250 4.68 -12.10 4.84
N LYS A 251 5.15 -13.31 5.19
CA LYS A 251 6.15 -14.04 4.41
C LYS A 251 5.77 -14.19 2.93
N PHE A 252 4.49 -14.34 2.64
CA PHE A 252 3.97 -14.44 1.27
C PHE A 252 4.03 -13.12 0.47
N ARG A 253 4.29 -11.98 1.16
CA ARG A 253 4.59 -10.66 0.60
C ARG A 253 6.09 -10.31 0.72
N GLY A 254 6.97 -11.29 0.78
CA GLY A 254 8.41 -11.08 0.82
C GLY A 254 9.01 -10.72 2.19
N ALA A 255 8.22 -10.65 3.27
CA ALA A 255 8.74 -10.38 4.61
C ALA A 255 9.79 -11.42 5.02
N ASN A 256 10.91 -10.94 5.56
CA ASN A 256 12.02 -11.77 6.00
C ASN A 256 12.22 -11.66 7.52
N ILE A 257 11.69 -12.63 8.24
CA ILE A 257 11.79 -12.68 9.70
C ILE A 257 13.25 -12.64 10.22
N TYR A 258 14.22 -13.08 9.41
CA TYR A 258 15.62 -13.07 9.81
C TYR A 258 16.16 -11.65 9.99
N ASN A 259 15.53 -10.62 9.44
CA ASN A 259 15.92 -9.23 9.67
C ASN A 259 15.82 -8.87 11.17
N ILE A 260 14.79 -9.32 11.87
CA ILE A 260 14.65 -9.08 13.32
C ILE A 260 15.38 -10.13 14.14
N LEU A 261 15.40 -11.41 13.72
CA LEU A 261 16.06 -12.48 14.45
C LEU A 261 17.58 -12.27 14.50
N ASN A 262 18.18 -11.84 13.38
CA ASN A 262 19.63 -11.67 13.23
C ASN A 262 20.09 -10.21 13.47
N PHE A 263 19.25 -9.36 14.01
CA PHE A 263 19.60 -7.96 14.23
C PHE A 263 20.86 -7.79 15.08
N GLU A 264 21.06 -8.64 16.10
CA GLU A 264 22.24 -8.63 16.97
C GLU A 264 23.51 -9.15 16.27
N GLU A 265 23.37 -9.95 15.19
CA GLU A 265 24.51 -10.37 14.35
C GLU A 265 24.97 -9.20 13.46
N GLU A 266 24.03 -8.43 12.92
CA GLU A 266 24.32 -7.25 12.10
C GLU A 266 24.83 -6.06 12.96
N TYR A 267 24.29 -5.94 14.18
CA TYR A 267 24.66 -4.90 15.15
C TYR A 267 25.07 -5.54 16.49
N PRO A 268 26.33 -6.02 16.62
CA PRO A 268 26.78 -6.73 17.83
C PRO A 268 26.77 -5.87 19.11
N ASP A 269 26.74 -4.56 18.96
CA ASP A 269 26.65 -3.57 20.04
C ASP A 269 25.19 -3.16 20.33
N ALA A 270 24.22 -3.81 19.71
CA ALA A 270 22.82 -3.48 19.90
C ALA A 270 22.34 -3.77 21.32
N LYS A 271 21.61 -2.81 21.89
CA LYS A 271 20.84 -3.06 23.10
C LYS A 271 19.51 -3.72 22.74
N VAL A 272 19.13 -4.75 23.51
CA VAL A 272 17.84 -5.43 23.34
C VAL A 272 16.95 -5.16 24.56
N VAL A 273 15.74 -4.66 24.33
CA VAL A 273 14.73 -4.45 25.36
C VAL A 273 13.49 -5.28 25.01
N LYS A 274 13.01 -6.08 25.98
CA LYS A 274 11.80 -6.91 25.80
C LYS A 274 10.61 -6.25 26.48
N LEU A 275 9.50 -6.08 25.73
CA LEU A 275 8.23 -5.60 26.22
C LEU A 275 7.25 -6.78 26.28
N GLU A 276 7.09 -7.35 27.48
CA GLU A 276 6.31 -8.58 27.70
C GLU A 276 4.95 -8.33 28.42
N GLN A 277 4.77 -7.15 29.03
CA GLN A 277 3.52 -6.78 29.65
C GLN A 277 2.50 -6.38 28.59
N ASN A 278 1.39 -7.11 28.55
CA ASN A 278 0.26 -6.84 27.65
C ASN A 278 -0.81 -6.02 28.37
N TYR A 279 -1.30 -4.97 27.70
CA TYR A 279 -2.32 -4.06 28.20
C TYR A 279 -3.67 -4.22 27.48
N ARG A 280 -3.73 -5.06 26.44
CA ARG A 280 -4.88 -5.22 25.56
C ARG A 280 -5.83 -6.29 26.03
N SER A 281 -5.29 -7.47 26.39
CA SER A 281 -6.06 -8.70 26.56
C SER A 281 -6.09 -9.20 28.01
N THR A 282 -7.16 -9.89 28.37
CA THR A 282 -7.30 -10.60 29.66
C THR A 282 -6.40 -11.85 29.71
N ALA A 283 -6.18 -12.37 30.93
CA ALA A 283 -5.24 -13.46 31.14
C ALA A 283 -5.65 -14.76 30.42
N ASN A 284 -6.95 -15.08 30.33
CA ASN A 284 -7.43 -16.28 29.61
C ASN A 284 -7.04 -16.25 28.13
N ILE A 285 -7.15 -15.08 27.46
CA ILE A 285 -6.76 -14.90 26.04
C ILE A 285 -5.25 -15.07 25.90
N LEU A 286 -4.46 -14.41 26.76
CA LEU A 286 -2.99 -14.49 26.70
C LEU A 286 -2.46 -15.89 26.97
N ASN A 287 -3.05 -16.62 27.90
CA ASN A 287 -2.63 -17.99 28.18
C ASN A 287 -2.86 -18.90 26.97
N ALA A 288 -3.98 -18.75 26.28
CA ALA A 288 -4.25 -19.48 25.04
C ALA A 288 -3.27 -19.09 23.93
N ALA A 289 -3.03 -17.78 23.74
CA ALA A 289 -2.07 -17.29 22.73
C ALA A 289 -0.64 -17.78 23.00
N ASN A 290 -0.17 -17.71 24.28
CA ASN A 290 1.13 -18.25 24.68
C ASN A 290 1.25 -19.76 24.43
N ALA A 291 0.17 -20.53 24.62
CA ALA A 291 0.16 -21.97 24.38
C ALA A 291 0.24 -22.29 22.88
N VAL A 292 -0.44 -21.49 22.03
CA VAL A 292 -0.37 -21.66 20.57
C VAL A 292 1.02 -21.32 20.06
N ILE A 293 1.58 -20.17 20.44
CA ILE A 293 2.86 -19.68 19.91
C ILE A 293 4.05 -20.50 20.41
N ALA A 294 3.93 -21.22 21.51
CA ALA A 294 4.95 -22.13 22.04
C ALA A 294 5.30 -23.28 21.06
N ASN A 295 4.43 -23.57 20.09
CA ASN A 295 4.69 -24.57 19.05
C ASN A 295 5.61 -24.06 17.93
N ASN A 296 5.89 -22.75 17.86
CA ASN A 296 6.76 -22.17 16.85
C ASN A 296 8.24 -22.34 17.28
N GLU A 297 9.05 -22.87 16.35
CA GLU A 297 10.49 -23.01 16.52
C GLU A 297 11.24 -21.76 16.02
N GLY A 298 12.42 -21.47 16.56
CA GLY A 298 13.32 -20.41 16.10
C GLY A 298 12.92 -18.98 16.50
N ARG A 299 11.93 -18.83 17.40
CA ARG A 299 11.51 -17.53 17.93
C ARG A 299 12.47 -17.00 19.00
N LYS A 300 12.48 -15.68 19.20
CA LYS A 300 13.13 -15.05 20.35
C LYS A 300 12.34 -15.37 21.63
N ASP A 301 13.04 -15.75 22.71
CA ASP A 301 12.38 -16.10 23.97
C ASP A 301 11.69 -14.89 24.61
N LYS A 302 10.36 -14.93 24.68
CA LYS A 302 9.49 -13.97 25.35
C LYS A 302 8.17 -14.63 25.77
N ARG A 303 7.57 -14.16 26.86
CA ARG A 303 6.28 -14.63 27.36
C ARG A 303 5.41 -13.44 27.75
N LEU A 304 4.28 -13.30 27.10
CA LEU A 304 3.33 -12.25 27.42
C LEU A 304 2.62 -12.52 28.75
N TRP A 305 2.48 -11.48 29.55
CA TRP A 305 1.74 -11.48 30.79
C TRP A 305 0.93 -10.21 30.95
N THR A 306 -0.10 -10.21 31.82
CA THR A 306 -0.96 -9.05 32.08
C THR A 306 -1.29 -8.93 33.54
N GLU A 307 -1.58 -7.71 33.99
CA GLU A 307 -2.18 -7.41 35.31
C GLU A 307 -3.72 -7.36 35.25
N GLN A 308 -4.31 -7.53 34.07
CA GLN A 308 -5.76 -7.59 33.92
C GLN A 308 -6.30 -8.88 34.52
N GLU A 309 -7.59 -8.87 34.89
CA GLU A 309 -8.30 -10.03 35.39
C GLU A 309 -8.30 -11.19 34.37
N ASP A 310 -8.68 -12.38 34.80
CA ASP A 310 -8.77 -13.56 33.96
C ASP A 310 -9.68 -13.35 32.75
N GLY A 311 -10.75 -12.59 32.92
CA GLY A 311 -11.76 -12.33 31.88
C GLY A 311 -12.60 -13.56 31.57
N ASP A 312 -13.42 -13.45 30.53
CA ASP A 312 -14.27 -14.54 30.07
C ASP A 312 -13.43 -15.69 29.48
N LYS A 313 -13.94 -16.91 29.61
CA LYS A 313 -13.34 -18.08 28.96
C LYS A 313 -13.57 -18.03 27.46
N ILE A 314 -12.57 -18.49 26.70
CA ILE A 314 -12.71 -18.69 25.24
C ILE A 314 -13.76 -19.77 25.00
N THR A 315 -14.76 -19.44 24.19
CA THR A 315 -15.84 -20.39 23.84
C THR A 315 -15.46 -21.08 22.54
N PHE A 316 -15.46 -22.41 22.54
CA PHE A 316 -15.29 -23.23 21.33
C PHE A 316 -16.63 -23.91 21.01
N THR A 317 -17.08 -23.79 19.75
CA THR A 317 -18.32 -24.43 19.29
C THR A 317 -18.02 -25.16 17.98
N ARG A 318 -18.46 -26.43 17.87
CA ARG A 318 -18.35 -27.23 16.67
C ARG A 318 -19.69 -27.30 15.96
N TYR A 319 -19.69 -27.02 14.66
CA TYR A 319 -20.84 -27.11 13.78
C TYR A 319 -20.66 -28.22 12.75
N GLY A 320 -21.75 -28.70 12.14
CA GLY A 320 -21.72 -29.72 11.10
C GLY A 320 -21.45 -29.16 9.72
N THR A 321 -21.79 -27.88 9.49
CA THR A 321 -21.63 -27.19 8.20
C THR A 321 -21.30 -25.71 8.42
N GLU A 322 -20.75 -25.06 7.37
CA GLU A 322 -20.51 -23.60 7.37
C GLU A 322 -21.79 -22.78 7.54
N TYR A 323 -22.94 -23.29 7.08
CA TYR A 323 -24.24 -22.64 7.25
C TYR A 323 -24.74 -22.66 8.70
N GLU A 324 -24.49 -23.76 9.41
CA GLU A 324 -24.79 -23.87 10.84
C GLU A 324 -23.87 -22.97 11.66
N GLU A 325 -22.57 -22.91 11.31
CA GLU A 325 -21.61 -22.00 11.93
C GLU A 325 -22.06 -20.55 11.77
N ALA A 326 -22.34 -20.10 10.54
CA ALA A 326 -22.79 -18.73 10.27
C ALA A 326 -24.10 -18.39 11.00
N THR A 327 -25.04 -19.35 11.10
CA THR A 327 -26.29 -19.19 11.85
C THR A 327 -26.02 -19.04 13.34
N GLY A 328 -25.12 -19.85 13.90
CA GLY A 328 -24.72 -19.78 15.31
C GLY A 328 -24.04 -18.47 15.67
N VAL A 329 -23.11 -18.01 14.80
CA VAL A 329 -22.42 -16.73 14.95
C VAL A 329 -23.40 -15.57 14.91
N ALA A 330 -24.28 -15.49 13.88
CA ALA A 330 -25.27 -14.41 13.75
C ALA A 330 -26.22 -14.37 14.98
N SER A 331 -26.68 -15.53 15.47
CA SER A 331 -27.51 -15.65 16.66
C SER A 331 -26.81 -15.13 17.91
N ARG A 332 -25.51 -15.45 18.07
CA ARG A 332 -24.71 -14.97 19.20
C ARG A 332 -24.51 -13.47 19.15
N ILE A 333 -24.23 -12.90 17.97
CA ILE A 333 -24.10 -11.45 17.77
C ILE A 333 -25.41 -10.74 18.10
N LYS A 334 -26.56 -11.29 17.67
CA LYS A 334 -27.88 -10.76 18.03
C LYS A 334 -28.11 -10.75 19.53
N THR A 335 -27.64 -11.78 20.22
CA THR A 335 -27.71 -11.85 21.69
C THR A 335 -26.88 -10.75 22.35
N LEU A 336 -25.63 -10.53 21.87
CA LEU A 336 -24.76 -9.48 22.37
C LEU A 336 -25.37 -8.08 22.12
N LYS A 337 -25.90 -7.84 20.92
CA LYS A 337 -26.62 -6.61 20.59
C LYS A 337 -27.78 -6.34 21.55
N ASN A 338 -28.58 -7.38 21.87
CA ASN A 338 -29.70 -7.26 22.81
C ASN A 338 -29.23 -7.02 24.26
N GLN A 339 -27.99 -7.34 24.59
CA GLN A 339 -27.33 -7.02 25.86
C GLN A 339 -26.74 -5.60 25.90
N GLY A 340 -26.87 -4.83 24.79
CA GLY A 340 -26.41 -3.45 24.70
C GLY A 340 -24.97 -3.30 24.15
N ILE A 341 -24.36 -4.37 23.65
CA ILE A 341 -23.03 -4.30 23.01
C ILE A 341 -23.17 -3.65 21.63
N SER A 342 -22.30 -2.69 21.35
CA SER A 342 -22.23 -2.06 20.03
C SER A 342 -21.78 -3.06 18.97
N LEU A 343 -22.36 -2.98 17.76
CA LEU A 343 -21.91 -3.84 16.65
C LEU A 343 -20.50 -3.48 16.17
N ASP A 344 -20.04 -2.24 16.38
CA ASP A 344 -18.67 -1.83 16.06
C ASP A 344 -17.61 -2.49 16.96
N ASP A 345 -18.01 -2.98 18.13
CA ASP A 345 -17.15 -3.73 19.05
C ASP A 345 -16.96 -5.19 18.63
N ILE A 346 -17.60 -5.62 17.53
CA ILE A 346 -17.66 -7.03 17.13
C ILE A 346 -16.96 -7.24 15.79
N ALA A 347 -16.00 -8.18 15.77
CA ALA A 347 -15.35 -8.63 14.54
C ALA A 347 -15.58 -10.13 14.29
N ILE A 348 -15.77 -10.49 13.01
CA ILE A 348 -15.75 -11.87 12.52
C ILE A 348 -14.49 -12.03 11.65
N LEU A 349 -13.62 -12.94 12.08
CA LEU A 349 -12.35 -13.22 11.42
C LEU A 349 -12.39 -14.56 10.70
N TYR A 350 -11.86 -14.59 9.48
CA TYR A 350 -11.76 -15.80 8.66
C TYR A 350 -10.41 -15.85 7.92
N ARG A 351 -10.09 -17.00 7.32
CA ARG A 351 -8.81 -17.19 6.61
C ARG A 351 -8.80 -16.60 5.21
N THR A 352 -9.91 -16.70 4.48
CA THR A 352 -10.04 -16.25 3.09
C THR A 352 -11.35 -15.49 2.88
N ASN A 353 -11.34 -14.49 1.98
CA ASN A 353 -12.53 -13.69 1.67
C ASN A 353 -13.70 -14.53 1.12
N ALA A 354 -13.46 -15.70 0.54
CA ALA A 354 -14.52 -16.58 0.05
C ALA A 354 -15.46 -17.08 1.18
N GLN A 355 -14.98 -17.09 2.43
CA GLN A 355 -15.76 -17.53 3.60
C GLN A 355 -16.78 -16.46 4.04
N SER A 356 -16.61 -15.19 3.65
CA SER A 356 -17.51 -14.11 4.06
C SER A 356 -18.94 -14.32 3.57
N ARG A 357 -19.12 -14.87 2.37
CA ARG A 357 -20.42 -14.98 1.69
C ARG A 357 -21.52 -15.60 2.56
N VAL A 358 -21.25 -16.73 3.20
CA VAL A 358 -22.26 -17.44 4.02
C VAL A 358 -22.56 -16.63 5.30
N LEU A 359 -21.54 -15.98 5.86
CA LEU A 359 -21.70 -15.08 7.01
C LEU A 359 -22.56 -13.85 6.66
N GLU A 360 -22.29 -13.22 5.52
CA GLU A 360 -23.07 -12.07 5.00
C GLU A 360 -24.54 -12.42 4.81
N GLU A 361 -24.84 -13.56 4.15
CA GLU A 361 -26.19 -14.03 3.94
C GLU A 361 -26.96 -14.19 5.27
N LYS A 362 -26.27 -14.67 6.34
CA LYS A 362 -26.90 -14.87 7.65
C LYS A 362 -27.05 -13.58 8.45
N LEU A 363 -26.08 -12.67 8.37
CA LEU A 363 -26.18 -11.35 9.00
C LEU A 363 -27.31 -10.54 8.40
N LEU A 364 -27.47 -10.56 7.06
CA LEU A 364 -28.59 -9.93 6.35
C LEU A 364 -29.94 -10.53 6.78
N TYR A 365 -30.05 -11.85 6.87
CA TYR A 365 -31.26 -12.53 7.32
C TYR A 365 -31.67 -12.12 8.74
N GLU A 366 -30.71 -11.92 9.64
CA GLU A 366 -30.95 -11.49 11.01
C GLU A 366 -31.05 -9.95 11.19
N ASN A 367 -31.03 -9.18 10.09
CA ASN A 367 -31.02 -7.70 10.09
C ASN A 367 -29.86 -7.12 10.96
N LEU A 368 -28.67 -7.70 10.85
CA LEU A 368 -27.46 -7.23 11.49
C LEU A 368 -26.61 -6.48 10.46
N PRO A 369 -26.48 -5.15 10.57
CA PRO A 369 -25.59 -4.38 9.69
C PRO A 369 -24.14 -4.86 9.82
N TYR A 370 -23.45 -4.97 8.71
CA TYR A 370 -22.05 -5.37 8.66
C TYR A 370 -21.27 -4.56 7.63
N LYS A 371 -19.95 -4.59 7.75
CA LYS A 371 -19.00 -4.11 6.75
C LYS A 371 -17.92 -5.15 6.53
N ILE A 372 -17.39 -5.23 5.30
CA ILE A 372 -16.25 -6.08 4.96
C ILE A 372 -15.01 -5.20 4.90
N TYR A 373 -14.06 -5.49 5.77
CA TYR A 373 -12.77 -4.83 5.76
C TYR A 373 -11.82 -5.53 4.78
N GLY A 374 -11.16 -4.76 3.89
CA GLY A 374 -10.35 -5.34 2.81
C GLY A 374 -11.20 -5.93 1.69
N GLY A 375 -12.38 -5.37 1.41
CA GLY A 375 -13.28 -5.68 0.31
C GLY A 375 -12.71 -5.25 -1.05
N GLN A 376 -13.59 -5.04 -2.04
CA GLN A 376 -13.16 -4.58 -3.36
C GLN A 376 -12.64 -3.13 -3.24
N ASN A 377 -11.35 -2.93 -3.53
CA ASN A 377 -10.68 -1.64 -3.42
C ASN A 377 -11.43 -0.56 -4.23
N PHE A 378 -11.77 0.58 -3.61
CA PHE A 378 -12.43 1.73 -4.24
C PHE A 378 -11.67 2.18 -5.50
N TYR A 379 -10.35 2.33 -5.43
CA TYR A 379 -9.53 2.74 -6.56
C TYR A 379 -9.39 1.66 -7.64
N GLY A 380 -9.72 0.39 -7.36
CA GLY A 380 -9.83 -0.70 -8.33
C GLY A 380 -11.15 -0.72 -9.10
N ARG A 381 -12.14 0.12 -8.75
CA ARG A 381 -13.40 0.23 -9.49
C ARG A 381 -13.16 0.83 -10.87
N LYS A 382 -13.87 0.31 -11.86
CA LYS A 382 -13.65 0.66 -13.27
C LYS A 382 -13.76 2.17 -13.52
N GLU A 383 -14.82 2.80 -13.05
CA GLU A 383 -15.09 4.23 -13.20
C GLU A 383 -14.00 5.10 -12.55
N ILE A 384 -13.51 4.68 -11.39
CA ILE A 384 -12.43 5.38 -10.69
C ILE A 384 -11.13 5.28 -11.49
N MET A 385 -10.74 4.05 -11.90
CA MET A 385 -9.56 3.83 -12.72
C MET A 385 -9.61 4.58 -14.04
N ASP A 386 -10.79 4.69 -14.67
CA ASP A 386 -10.98 5.42 -15.91
C ASP A 386 -10.69 6.92 -15.70
N LEU A 387 -11.29 7.56 -14.69
CA LEU A 387 -11.09 9.00 -14.43
C LEU A 387 -9.69 9.31 -13.89
N VAL A 388 -9.13 8.46 -13.03
CA VAL A 388 -7.73 8.58 -12.58
C VAL A 388 -6.77 8.47 -13.76
N SER A 389 -7.07 7.65 -14.78
CA SER A 389 -6.23 7.57 -15.99
C SER A 389 -6.25 8.85 -16.82
N TYR A 390 -7.38 9.61 -16.87
CA TYR A 390 -7.37 10.95 -17.44
C TYR A 390 -6.39 11.88 -16.71
N LEU A 391 -6.44 11.88 -15.38
CA LEU A 391 -5.52 12.67 -14.56
C LEU A 391 -4.06 12.24 -14.73
N LYS A 392 -3.80 10.92 -14.86
CA LYS A 392 -2.45 10.38 -15.14
C LYS A 392 -1.89 10.91 -16.46
N VAL A 393 -2.68 10.94 -17.54
CA VAL A 393 -2.25 11.49 -18.84
C VAL A 393 -1.94 12.98 -18.74
N LEU A 394 -2.69 13.75 -17.96
CA LEU A 394 -2.39 15.18 -17.74
C LEU A 394 -1.08 15.41 -16.98
N ALA A 395 -0.75 14.54 -16.02
CA ALA A 395 0.49 14.60 -15.26
C ALA A 395 1.70 14.01 -16.03
N ASN A 396 1.46 12.94 -16.78
CA ASN A 396 2.48 12.20 -17.51
C ASN A 396 1.97 11.79 -18.91
N PRO A 397 2.09 12.67 -19.93
CA PRO A 397 1.57 12.40 -21.28
C PRO A 397 2.23 11.22 -22.00
N ILE A 398 3.39 10.76 -21.53
CA ILE A 398 4.10 9.61 -22.13
C ILE A 398 3.68 8.26 -21.53
N ASP A 399 2.69 8.25 -20.63
CA ASP A 399 2.11 7.02 -20.10
C ASP A 399 1.13 6.38 -21.09
N ASP A 400 1.66 5.53 -21.96
CA ASP A 400 0.88 4.85 -23.00
C ASP A 400 -0.25 3.98 -22.43
N GLN A 401 -0.11 3.44 -21.20
CA GLN A 401 -1.15 2.62 -20.59
C GLN A 401 -2.36 3.45 -20.19
N ALA A 402 -2.13 4.61 -19.59
CA ALA A 402 -3.21 5.54 -19.25
C ALA A 402 -3.93 6.03 -20.51
N ILE A 403 -3.18 6.36 -21.59
CA ILE A 403 -3.76 6.78 -22.87
C ILE A 403 -4.61 5.67 -23.49
N LYS A 404 -4.09 4.44 -23.59
CA LYS A 404 -4.80 3.28 -24.14
C LYS A 404 -6.09 3.00 -23.39
N ARG A 405 -6.12 3.28 -22.08
CA ARG A 405 -7.31 3.11 -21.27
C ARG A 405 -8.41 4.12 -21.61
N ILE A 406 -8.08 5.40 -21.77
CA ILE A 406 -9.07 6.48 -21.88
C ILE A 406 -9.46 6.85 -23.32
N ILE A 407 -8.63 6.57 -24.32
CA ILE A 407 -8.81 7.05 -25.69
C ILE A 407 -10.19 6.72 -26.29
N ASN A 408 -10.81 5.61 -25.87
CA ASN A 408 -12.14 5.18 -26.29
C ASN A 408 -13.11 5.01 -25.11
N VAL A 409 -12.88 5.70 -24.01
CA VAL A 409 -13.75 5.70 -22.82
C VAL A 409 -14.06 7.14 -22.42
N PRO A 410 -15.34 7.58 -22.56
CA PRO A 410 -16.48 6.91 -23.20
C PRO A 410 -16.27 6.56 -24.68
N LYS A 411 -17.15 5.74 -25.26
CA LYS A 411 -17.01 5.28 -26.66
C LYS A 411 -16.93 6.43 -27.66
N ARG A 412 -15.76 6.57 -28.33
CA ARG A 412 -15.50 7.57 -29.39
C ARG A 412 -15.37 6.95 -30.79
N GLY A 413 -15.51 5.61 -30.88
CA GLY A 413 -15.31 4.87 -32.12
C GLY A 413 -13.85 4.79 -32.54
N ILE A 414 -12.92 4.87 -31.59
CA ILE A 414 -11.48 4.62 -31.75
C ILE A 414 -11.24 3.18 -31.25
N GLY A 415 -11.20 2.23 -32.17
CA GLY A 415 -11.08 0.79 -31.83
C GLY A 415 -9.62 0.36 -31.62
N ALA A 416 -9.44 -0.84 -31.03
CA ALA A 416 -8.13 -1.42 -30.72
C ALA A 416 -7.19 -1.46 -31.94
N THR A 417 -7.69 -1.80 -33.12
CA THR A 417 -6.88 -1.80 -34.37
C THR A 417 -6.35 -0.42 -34.76
N THR A 418 -7.05 0.65 -34.37
CA THR A 418 -6.57 2.02 -34.58
C THR A 418 -5.45 2.33 -33.59
N VAL A 419 -5.63 1.95 -32.33
CA VAL A 419 -4.61 2.12 -31.28
C VAL A 419 -3.35 1.31 -31.61
N ASP A 420 -3.47 0.05 -32.04
CA ASP A 420 -2.34 -0.80 -32.46
C ASP A 420 -1.52 -0.15 -33.59
N LYS A 421 -2.19 0.48 -34.57
CA LYS A 421 -1.50 1.19 -35.67
C LYS A 421 -0.76 2.45 -35.20
N LEU A 422 -1.38 3.22 -34.30
CA LEU A 422 -0.74 4.39 -33.68
C LEU A 422 0.49 3.98 -32.88
N ASP A 423 0.38 2.91 -32.09
CA ASP A 423 1.48 2.35 -31.31
C ASP A 423 2.64 1.90 -32.21
N MET A 424 2.34 1.20 -33.32
CA MET A 424 3.34 0.81 -34.31
C MET A 424 4.02 2.03 -34.98
N TYR A 425 3.26 3.08 -35.30
CA TYR A 425 3.80 4.30 -35.85
C TYR A 425 4.72 5.02 -34.85
N ALA A 426 4.25 5.17 -33.61
CA ALA A 426 5.03 5.75 -32.52
C ALA A 426 6.37 5.02 -32.33
N GLN A 427 6.34 3.71 -32.20
CA GLN A 427 7.54 2.87 -32.04
C GLN A 427 8.51 2.99 -33.24
N SER A 428 7.97 3.05 -34.46
CA SER A 428 8.79 3.14 -35.68
C SER A 428 9.51 4.49 -35.82
N ASN A 429 8.98 5.55 -35.23
CA ASN A 429 9.53 6.90 -35.30
C ASN A 429 10.21 7.34 -33.98
N GLY A 430 10.27 6.47 -32.96
CA GLY A 430 10.86 6.82 -31.67
C GLY A 430 10.01 7.81 -30.85
N TYR A 431 8.70 7.84 -31.09
CA TYR A 431 7.71 8.65 -30.39
C TYR A 431 7.02 7.84 -29.29
N ASN A 432 6.39 8.52 -28.32
CA ASN A 432 5.37 7.93 -27.46
C ASN A 432 4.00 7.97 -28.17
N LEU A 433 3.01 7.30 -27.58
CA LEU A 433 1.67 7.23 -28.19
C LEU A 433 0.99 8.61 -28.26
N TYR A 434 1.21 9.49 -27.27
CA TYR A 434 0.61 10.83 -27.25
C TYR A 434 1.13 11.71 -28.37
N ASP A 435 2.44 11.66 -28.66
CA ASP A 435 3.03 12.37 -29.79
C ASP A 435 2.43 11.90 -31.12
N ALA A 436 2.24 10.58 -31.28
CA ALA A 436 1.58 10.02 -32.47
C ALA A 436 0.10 10.44 -32.60
N LEU A 437 -0.58 10.70 -31.48
CA LEU A 437 -1.95 11.26 -31.49
C LEU A 437 -1.97 12.74 -31.91
N LEU A 438 -0.98 13.52 -31.48
CA LEU A 438 -0.84 14.92 -31.89
C LEU A 438 -0.50 15.02 -33.38
N ASP A 439 0.34 14.13 -33.88
CA ASP A 439 0.76 14.07 -35.28
C ASP A 439 -0.14 13.18 -36.16
N ILE A 440 -1.42 13.02 -35.79
CA ILE A 440 -2.35 12.05 -36.39
C ILE A 440 -2.47 12.20 -37.93
N GLU A 441 -2.25 13.37 -38.48
CA GLU A 441 -2.31 13.63 -39.94
C GLU A 441 -1.20 12.93 -40.71
N GLU A 442 -0.05 12.73 -40.05
CA GLU A 442 1.13 12.07 -40.64
C GLU A 442 1.05 10.53 -40.51
N VAL A 443 0.09 10.00 -39.77
CA VAL A 443 -0.02 8.55 -39.53
C VAL A 443 -0.70 7.85 -40.68
N PRO A 444 -0.03 6.92 -41.40
CA PRO A 444 -0.58 6.27 -42.57
C PRO A 444 -1.86 5.49 -42.31
N GLY A 445 -2.89 5.67 -43.14
CA GLY A 445 -4.14 4.90 -43.09
C GLY A 445 -5.11 5.29 -41.97
N MET A 446 -4.96 6.50 -41.40
CA MET A 446 -5.81 7.02 -40.30
C MET A 446 -6.94 7.96 -40.75
N THR A 447 -7.12 8.21 -42.06
CA THR A 447 -8.03 9.23 -42.62
C THR A 447 -9.44 9.27 -41.96
N ARG A 448 -10.01 8.10 -41.63
CA ARG A 448 -11.34 8.02 -41.02
C ARG A 448 -11.38 8.36 -39.53
N ASN A 449 -10.24 8.34 -38.86
CA ASN A 449 -10.13 8.53 -37.41
C ASN A 449 -9.48 9.87 -37.04
N VAL A 450 -8.92 10.61 -37.98
CA VAL A 450 -8.22 11.90 -37.75
C VAL A 450 -9.10 12.85 -36.93
N GLU A 451 -10.34 13.10 -37.37
CA GLU A 451 -11.23 14.05 -36.67
C GLU A 451 -11.56 13.61 -35.24
N LYS A 452 -11.75 12.30 -35.03
CA LYS A 452 -12.09 11.76 -33.69
C LYS A 452 -10.89 11.87 -32.74
N ILE A 453 -9.71 11.58 -33.25
CA ILE A 453 -8.46 11.65 -32.47
C ILE A 453 -8.14 13.10 -32.18
N ARG A 454 -8.28 14.00 -33.15
CA ARG A 454 -8.07 15.44 -32.94
C ARG A 454 -9.03 15.99 -31.85
N LYS A 455 -10.32 15.64 -31.89
CA LYS A 455 -11.25 16.04 -30.81
C LYS A 455 -10.81 15.54 -29.45
N PHE A 456 -10.24 14.34 -29.37
CA PHE A 456 -9.71 13.80 -28.12
C PHE A 456 -8.45 14.57 -27.66
N THR A 457 -7.49 14.81 -28.56
CA THR A 457 -6.27 15.56 -28.21
C THR A 457 -6.56 17.02 -27.86
N ASP A 458 -7.44 17.69 -28.62
CA ASP A 458 -7.84 19.08 -28.32
C ASP A 458 -8.48 19.20 -26.93
N MET A 459 -9.33 18.24 -26.57
CA MET A 459 -9.94 18.16 -25.26
C MET A 459 -8.87 17.97 -24.16
N MET A 460 -7.92 17.05 -24.33
CA MET A 460 -6.84 16.81 -23.37
C MET A 460 -5.92 18.02 -23.21
N GLU A 461 -5.56 18.69 -24.32
CA GLU A 461 -4.77 19.93 -24.28
C GLU A 461 -5.56 21.07 -23.60
N GLY A 462 -6.89 21.09 -23.75
CA GLY A 462 -7.77 22.01 -23.02
C GLY A 462 -7.69 21.82 -21.51
N PHE A 463 -7.79 20.59 -21.01
CA PHE A 463 -7.66 20.30 -19.58
C PHE A 463 -6.27 20.65 -19.04
N LYS A 464 -5.23 20.32 -19.81
CA LYS A 464 -3.84 20.67 -19.46
C LYS A 464 -3.65 22.20 -19.35
N ALA A 465 -4.24 22.96 -20.28
CA ALA A 465 -4.19 24.42 -20.24
C ALA A 465 -4.88 24.99 -18.98
N ARG A 466 -6.01 24.44 -18.54
CA ARG A 466 -6.70 24.85 -17.31
C ARG A 466 -5.80 24.67 -16.08
N LEU A 467 -5.16 23.50 -15.92
CA LEU A 467 -4.21 23.25 -14.84
C LEU A 467 -3.02 24.22 -14.87
N LEU A 468 -2.48 24.52 -16.06
CA LEU A 468 -1.39 25.48 -16.22
C LEU A 468 -1.79 26.93 -15.86
N HIS A 469 -3.08 27.28 -16.01
CA HIS A 469 -3.62 28.58 -15.60
C HIS A 469 -4.00 28.63 -14.12
N GLY A 470 -3.78 27.55 -13.36
CA GLY A 470 -4.00 27.50 -11.91
C GLY A 470 -5.43 27.18 -11.49
N GLU A 471 -6.24 26.59 -12.37
CA GLU A 471 -7.56 26.05 -12.03
C GLU A 471 -7.40 24.87 -11.06
N PHE A 472 -8.31 24.71 -10.09
CA PHE A 472 -8.27 23.64 -9.12
C PHE A 472 -8.38 22.26 -9.79
N ILE A 473 -7.71 21.24 -9.25
CA ILE A 473 -7.75 19.87 -9.78
C ILE A 473 -9.19 19.33 -9.76
N SER A 474 -9.95 19.64 -8.70
CA SER A 474 -11.37 19.27 -8.55
C SER A 474 -12.26 19.91 -9.64
N GLU A 475 -11.98 21.13 -10.08
CA GLU A 475 -12.70 21.79 -11.18
C GLU A 475 -12.34 21.16 -12.53
N VAL A 476 -11.06 20.85 -12.74
CA VAL A 476 -10.60 20.13 -13.95
C VAL A 476 -11.18 18.71 -13.97
N PHE A 477 -11.31 18.04 -12.83
CA PHE A 477 -11.96 16.73 -12.73
C PHE A 477 -13.44 16.79 -13.15
N ASP A 478 -14.19 17.81 -12.72
CA ASP A 478 -15.58 18.04 -13.20
C ASP A 478 -15.61 18.25 -14.72
N ALA A 479 -14.71 19.08 -15.23
CA ALA A 479 -14.61 19.32 -16.67
C ALA A 479 -14.30 18.01 -17.44
N ILE A 480 -13.44 17.16 -16.92
CA ILE A 480 -13.16 15.83 -17.50
C ILE A 480 -14.45 15.01 -17.53
N MET A 481 -15.21 14.93 -16.43
CA MET A 481 -16.46 14.16 -16.40
C MET A 481 -17.47 14.65 -17.42
N ASP A 482 -17.62 15.97 -17.59
CA ASP A 482 -18.65 16.57 -18.43
C ASP A 482 -18.21 16.63 -19.91
N GLU A 483 -17.04 17.19 -20.22
CA GLU A 483 -16.57 17.40 -21.60
C GLU A 483 -16.15 16.10 -22.30
N SER A 484 -15.68 15.10 -21.53
CA SER A 484 -15.41 13.77 -22.10
C SER A 484 -16.70 13.02 -22.49
N GLY A 485 -17.85 13.42 -21.93
CA GLY A 485 -19.13 12.74 -22.03
C GLY A 485 -19.29 11.56 -21.07
N TYR A 486 -18.42 11.43 -20.05
CA TYR A 486 -18.45 10.29 -19.13
C TYR A 486 -19.70 10.30 -18.24
N ARG A 487 -20.05 11.47 -17.67
CA ARG A 487 -21.26 11.68 -16.88
C ARG A 487 -22.53 11.42 -17.72
N GLU A 488 -22.56 11.92 -18.96
CA GLU A 488 -23.68 11.70 -19.88
C GLU A 488 -23.86 10.22 -20.21
N ALA A 489 -22.76 9.50 -20.49
CA ALA A 489 -22.78 8.08 -20.80
C ALA A 489 -23.36 7.25 -19.66
N LEU A 490 -22.91 7.49 -18.41
CA LEU A 490 -23.45 6.81 -17.22
C LEU A 490 -24.92 7.15 -16.97
N THR A 491 -25.28 8.42 -17.11
CA THR A 491 -26.68 8.87 -16.93
C THR A 491 -27.61 8.22 -17.94
N ALA A 492 -27.15 8.04 -19.18
CA ALA A 492 -27.91 7.40 -20.26
C ALA A 492 -28.15 5.89 -20.04
N GLU A 493 -27.30 5.20 -19.25
CA GLU A 493 -27.51 3.80 -18.89
C GLU A 493 -28.78 3.59 -18.02
N ALA A 494 -29.18 4.59 -17.23
CA ALA A 494 -30.39 4.63 -16.39
C ALA A 494 -30.57 3.39 -15.47
N THR A 495 -29.48 2.76 -15.04
CA THR A 495 -29.47 1.61 -14.11
C THR A 495 -29.06 2.03 -12.71
N ASP A 496 -29.39 1.24 -11.68
CA ASP A 496 -28.95 1.49 -10.31
C ASP A 496 -27.43 1.33 -10.19
N GLU A 497 -26.82 0.43 -10.99
CA GLU A 497 -25.37 0.28 -11.07
C GLU A 497 -24.69 1.54 -11.63
N ALA A 498 -25.26 2.17 -12.65
CA ALA A 498 -24.75 3.43 -13.19
C ALA A 498 -24.87 4.58 -12.18
N ARG A 499 -25.94 4.63 -11.37
CA ARG A 499 -26.07 5.60 -10.27
C ARG A 499 -24.98 5.38 -9.22
N THR A 500 -24.75 4.15 -8.80
CA THR A 500 -23.67 3.82 -7.85
C THR A 500 -22.29 4.24 -8.40
N ARG A 501 -22.06 4.09 -9.71
CA ARG A 501 -20.80 4.58 -10.32
C ARG A 501 -20.70 6.10 -10.29
N LEU A 502 -21.79 6.83 -10.51
CA LEU A 502 -21.80 8.29 -10.36
C LEU A 502 -21.51 8.72 -8.92
N ASP A 503 -22.14 8.05 -7.94
CA ASP A 503 -21.87 8.31 -6.52
C ASP A 503 -20.40 8.06 -6.17
N ASN A 504 -19.78 7.00 -6.70
CA ASN A 504 -18.34 6.74 -6.54
C ASN A 504 -17.47 7.86 -7.13
N LEU A 505 -17.86 8.46 -8.26
CA LEU A 505 -17.13 9.56 -8.87
C LEU A 505 -17.26 10.86 -8.07
N GLU A 506 -18.43 11.13 -7.48
CA GLU A 506 -18.60 12.25 -6.56
C GLU A 506 -17.76 12.05 -5.27
N GLU A 507 -17.65 10.82 -4.78
CA GLU A 507 -16.77 10.51 -3.66
C GLU A 507 -15.29 10.73 -4.02
N LEU A 508 -14.83 10.30 -5.20
CA LEU A 508 -13.48 10.60 -5.69
C LEU A 508 -13.24 12.12 -5.75
N LYS A 509 -14.22 12.89 -6.25
CA LYS A 509 -14.13 14.35 -6.27
C LYS A 509 -13.98 14.93 -4.86
N ASN A 510 -14.75 14.46 -3.89
CA ASN A 510 -14.63 14.91 -2.50
C ASN A 510 -13.22 14.61 -1.93
N LYS A 511 -12.64 13.47 -2.25
CA LYS A 511 -11.25 13.14 -1.87
C LYS A 511 -10.24 14.10 -2.53
N ILE A 512 -10.45 14.49 -3.79
CA ILE A 512 -9.63 15.50 -4.48
C ILE A 512 -9.72 16.86 -3.75
N VAL A 513 -10.92 17.30 -3.41
CA VAL A 513 -11.14 18.56 -2.66
C VAL A 513 -10.45 18.50 -1.29
N THR A 514 -10.61 17.40 -0.55
CA THR A 514 -9.94 17.21 0.75
C THR A 514 -8.42 17.27 0.61
N TYR A 515 -7.85 16.67 -0.44
CA TYR A 515 -6.42 16.77 -0.73
C TYR A 515 -6.01 18.24 -0.99
N GLU A 516 -6.77 18.96 -1.81
CA GLU A 516 -6.49 20.37 -2.12
C GLU A 516 -6.54 21.28 -0.88
N GLU A 517 -7.43 21.00 0.07
CA GLU A 517 -7.57 21.76 1.32
C GLU A 517 -6.48 21.42 2.35
N SER A 518 -5.99 20.17 2.36
CA SER A 518 -5.05 19.67 3.36
C SER A 518 -3.59 19.78 2.95
N ALA A 519 -3.28 19.83 1.66
CA ALA A 519 -1.92 19.91 1.17
C ALA A 519 -1.39 21.35 1.22
N GLU A 520 -0.18 21.55 1.73
CA GLU A 520 0.48 22.86 1.78
C GLU A 520 0.68 23.48 0.38
N ALA A 521 0.94 22.64 -0.62
CA ALA A 521 1.05 23.02 -2.02
C ALA A 521 0.44 21.89 -2.89
N PRO A 522 -0.88 21.90 -3.13
CA PRO A 522 -1.54 20.82 -3.87
C PRO A 522 -1.07 20.78 -5.33
N THR A 523 -0.67 19.59 -5.79
CA THR A 523 -0.27 19.33 -7.18
C THR A 523 -0.96 18.08 -7.70
N LEU A 524 -1.22 18.02 -9.00
CA LEU A 524 -1.80 16.84 -9.63
C LEU A 524 -0.93 15.58 -9.40
N THR A 525 0.38 15.73 -9.47
CA THR A 525 1.32 14.63 -9.23
C THR A 525 1.22 14.12 -7.78
N GLY A 526 1.14 15.02 -6.80
CA GLY A 526 0.99 14.66 -5.39
C GLY A 526 -0.35 13.95 -5.11
N LEU A 527 -1.45 14.42 -5.71
CA LEU A 527 -2.74 13.72 -5.66
C LEU A 527 -2.64 12.28 -6.19
N LEU A 528 -2.00 12.09 -7.34
CA LEU A 528 -1.83 10.76 -7.94
C LEU A 528 -0.93 9.85 -7.11
N GLU A 529 0.04 10.40 -6.39
CA GLU A 529 0.84 9.66 -5.40
C GLU A 529 -0.02 9.18 -4.23
N ASP A 530 -0.81 10.08 -3.65
CA ASP A 530 -1.71 9.73 -2.56
C ASP A 530 -2.68 8.61 -2.98
N ILE A 531 -3.29 8.74 -4.17
CA ILE A 531 -4.16 7.70 -4.73
C ILE A 531 -3.42 6.37 -4.90
N ALA A 532 -2.21 6.37 -5.48
CA ALA A 532 -1.46 5.14 -5.71
C ALA A 532 -1.04 4.47 -4.39
N LEU A 533 -0.62 5.25 -3.39
CA LEU A 533 -0.20 4.74 -2.09
C LEU A 533 -1.37 4.25 -1.22
N VAL A 534 -2.56 4.85 -1.38
CA VAL A 534 -3.78 4.40 -0.69
C VAL A 534 -4.37 3.17 -1.38
N ALA A 535 -4.31 3.08 -2.71
CA ALA A 535 -4.82 1.93 -3.47
C ALA A 535 -4.15 0.59 -3.08
N ASP A 536 -2.93 0.63 -2.55
CA ASP A 536 -2.23 -0.55 -2.01
C ASP A 536 -2.51 -0.79 -0.51
N ALA A 537 -3.07 0.21 0.19
CA ALA A 537 -3.54 0.07 1.56
C ALA A 537 -5.00 -0.40 1.55
N GLU A 538 -5.34 -1.34 2.44
CA GLU A 538 -6.72 -1.82 2.61
C GLU A 538 -7.62 -0.65 3.04
N GLU A 539 -8.65 -0.34 2.24
CA GLU A 539 -9.57 0.79 2.48
C GLU A 539 -10.49 0.57 3.69
N GLU A 540 -10.69 1.65 4.45
CA GLU A 540 -11.81 1.78 5.39
C GLU A 540 -13.01 2.39 4.66
N ASP A 541 -14.19 1.75 4.79
CA ASP A 541 -15.47 2.32 4.35
C ASP A 541 -15.82 3.55 5.20
N GLU A 542 -15.78 4.75 4.63
CA GLU A 542 -16.42 5.94 5.15
C GLU A 542 -17.86 6.03 4.61
N ASP A 543 -18.77 5.24 5.17
CA ASP A 543 -20.20 5.44 4.94
C ASP A 543 -20.73 6.58 5.84
N GLY A 544 -21.26 7.61 5.23
CA GLY A 544 -21.71 8.86 5.82
C GLY A 544 -22.96 8.83 6.71
N VAL A 545 -23.22 7.79 7.50
CA VAL A 545 -24.11 7.78 8.69
C VAL A 545 -23.55 6.77 9.67
N PRO A 546 -23.28 7.12 10.94
CA PRO A 546 -22.71 6.20 11.92
C PRO A 546 -23.76 5.19 12.39
N THR A 547 -24.00 4.15 11.59
CA THR A 547 -24.77 2.97 12.01
C THR A 547 -23.75 1.93 12.43
N ALA A 548 -23.77 1.54 13.70
CA ALA A 548 -22.89 0.50 14.22
C ALA A 548 -22.98 -0.78 13.38
N LYS A 549 -21.83 -1.27 12.89
CA LYS A 549 -21.73 -2.40 11.95
C LYS A 549 -20.77 -3.47 12.47
N VAL A 550 -21.12 -4.75 12.31
CA VAL A 550 -20.19 -5.86 12.56
C VAL A 550 -19.09 -5.85 11.50
N THR A 551 -17.83 -5.93 11.92
CA THR A 551 -16.70 -5.93 10.98
C THR A 551 -16.34 -7.36 10.59
N LEU A 552 -16.33 -7.66 9.29
CA LEU A 552 -15.90 -8.92 8.69
C LEU A 552 -14.54 -8.72 8.03
N MET A 553 -13.55 -9.56 8.35
CA MET A 553 -12.21 -9.43 7.74
C MET A 553 -11.42 -10.72 7.77
N THR A 554 -10.35 -10.77 6.99
CA THR A 554 -9.39 -11.87 7.10
C THR A 554 -8.52 -11.71 8.36
N LEU A 555 -7.96 -12.81 8.87
CA LEU A 555 -6.99 -12.77 9.98
C LEU A 555 -5.77 -11.90 9.65
N HIS A 556 -5.35 -11.84 8.38
CA HIS A 556 -4.26 -10.97 7.97
C HIS A 556 -4.62 -9.48 8.08
N SER A 557 -5.83 -9.12 7.65
CA SER A 557 -6.32 -7.74 7.73
C SER A 557 -6.57 -7.28 9.18
N ALA A 558 -6.74 -8.23 10.12
CA ALA A 558 -6.93 -7.94 11.53
C ALA A 558 -5.63 -7.54 12.26
N LYS A 559 -4.46 -7.72 11.61
CA LYS A 559 -3.17 -7.32 12.21
C LYS A 559 -3.14 -5.81 12.44
N GLY A 560 -2.80 -5.42 13.69
CA GLY A 560 -2.78 -4.02 14.11
C GLY A 560 -4.12 -3.51 14.65
N LEU A 561 -5.23 -4.22 14.41
CA LEU A 561 -6.56 -3.87 14.91
C LEU A 561 -6.86 -4.56 16.25
N GLU A 562 -7.91 -4.09 16.96
CA GLU A 562 -8.37 -4.66 18.21
C GLU A 562 -9.88 -4.51 18.35
N PHE A 563 -10.53 -5.57 18.86
CA PHE A 563 -11.98 -5.62 19.06
C PHE A 563 -12.31 -6.27 20.40
N PRO A 564 -13.28 -5.73 21.15
CA PRO A 564 -13.75 -6.32 22.42
C PRO A 564 -14.31 -7.73 22.23
N TYR A 565 -15.00 -8.00 21.12
CA TYR A 565 -15.63 -9.29 20.83
C TYR A 565 -15.16 -9.82 19.46
N VAL A 566 -14.56 -11.00 19.47
CA VAL A 566 -14.00 -11.61 18.27
C VAL A 566 -14.57 -13.00 18.02
N PHE A 567 -15.07 -13.23 16.83
CA PHE A 567 -15.48 -14.55 16.32
C PHE A 567 -14.45 -15.02 15.30
N MET A 568 -13.79 -16.14 15.59
CA MET A 568 -12.89 -16.80 14.63
C MET A 568 -13.63 -17.95 13.99
N THR A 569 -13.90 -17.86 12.67
CA THR A 569 -14.71 -18.83 11.94
C THR A 569 -13.87 -19.68 10.99
N GLY A 570 -14.39 -20.88 10.67
CA GLY A 570 -13.73 -21.82 9.74
C GLY A 570 -12.43 -22.37 10.29
N MET A 571 -12.32 -22.60 11.61
CA MET A 571 -11.14 -23.14 12.29
C MET A 571 -10.97 -24.65 11.95
N GLU A 572 -10.62 -24.94 10.71
CA GLU A 572 -10.53 -26.27 10.14
C GLU A 572 -9.14 -26.58 9.61
N GLU A 573 -8.73 -27.86 9.71
CA GLU A 573 -7.51 -28.34 9.07
C GLU A 573 -7.57 -28.06 7.56
N ARG A 574 -6.47 -27.62 6.98
CA ARG A 574 -6.27 -27.24 5.56
C ARG A 574 -6.87 -25.89 5.14
N LEU A 575 -7.61 -25.21 5.99
CA LEU A 575 -7.97 -23.80 5.80
C LEU A 575 -6.98 -22.88 6.50
N PHE A 576 -6.53 -23.27 7.67
CA PHE A 576 -5.51 -22.60 8.46
C PHE A 576 -4.13 -23.20 8.28
#